data_e678c6dce76f44c8efe60a8b8cc4a3ff
#
_entry.id   e678c6dce76f44c8efe60a8b8cc4a3ff
#
_cell.length_a   1.000
_cell.length_b   1.000
_cell.length_c   1.000
_cell.angle_alpha   90.00
_cell.angle_beta   90.00
_cell.angle_gamma   90.00
#
_symmetry.space_group_name_H-M   'P 1'
#
loop_
_entity.id
_entity.type
_entity.pdbx_description
1 polymer ?
#
loop_
_entity_poly.entity_id
_entity_poly.type
_entity_poly.pdbx_seq_one_letter_code
_entity_poly.pdbx_strand_id
1 'polypeptide(L)'
;MAGKELDKQALRKYYKGCKEIGDLLCAAIDAGWRVIEGGHGVIVHCPCGSHRRSLPSTPRAGGSAAARQYQRLLSAACPDHPIP
;
A
#
# COMPACT_ATOMS: atom_id res chain seq x y z
N MET A 1 -13.50 -14.30 -4.54
CA MET A 1 -12.15 -14.87 -4.73
C MET A 1 -11.13 -13.99 -4.04
N ALA A 2 -10.17 -14.61 -3.41
CA ALA A 2 -9.07 -13.85 -2.78
C ALA A 2 -8.25 -13.16 -3.86
N GLY A 3 -7.84 -11.94 -3.63
CA GLY A 3 -6.96 -11.22 -4.53
C GLY A 3 -5.55 -11.81 -4.50
N LYS A 4 -4.77 -11.44 -5.50
CA LYS A 4 -3.39 -11.89 -5.61
C LYS A 4 -2.50 -11.04 -4.71
N GLU A 5 -1.63 -11.67 -3.94
CA GLU A 5 -0.64 -10.95 -3.17
C GLU A 5 0.41 -10.36 -4.09
N LEU A 6 0.71 -9.08 -3.91
CA LEU A 6 1.66 -8.35 -4.75
C LEU A 6 2.99 -8.23 -4.02
N ASP A 7 4.08 -8.61 -4.72
CA ASP A 7 5.43 -8.36 -4.23
C ASP A 7 5.91 -6.97 -4.69
N LYS A 8 7.15 -6.62 -4.34
CA LYS A 8 7.70 -5.31 -4.69
C LYS A 8 7.71 -5.08 -6.20
N GLN A 9 8.10 -6.09 -6.96
CA GLN A 9 8.17 -5.98 -8.41
C GLN A 9 6.78 -5.78 -9.02
N ALA A 10 5.80 -6.54 -8.54
CA ALA A 10 4.42 -6.41 -9.01
C ALA A 10 3.84 -5.05 -8.65
N LEU A 11 4.16 -4.51 -7.48
CA LEU A 11 3.71 -3.18 -7.06
C LEU A 11 4.29 -2.09 -7.95
N ARG A 12 5.53 -2.20 -8.35
CA ARG A 12 6.14 -1.23 -9.26
C ARG A 12 5.46 -1.21 -10.62
N LYS A 13 5.00 -2.37 -11.09
CA LYS A 13 4.22 -2.46 -12.32
C LYS A 13 2.80 -1.95 -12.12
N TYR A 14 2.18 -2.27 -11.01
CA TYR A 14 0.80 -1.90 -10.69
C TYR A 14 0.66 -0.37 -10.61
N TYR A 15 1.62 0.28 -9.95
CA TYR A 15 1.65 1.73 -9.79
C TYR A 15 2.68 2.39 -10.73
N LYS A 16 2.76 1.91 -11.95
CA LYS A 16 3.70 2.43 -12.94
C LYS A 16 3.57 3.94 -13.15
N GLY A 17 2.33 4.46 -13.13
CA GLY A 17 2.09 5.89 -13.27
C GLY A 17 2.28 6.68 -11.97
N CYS A 18 2.49 6.03 -10.84
CA CYS A 18 2.59 6.66 -9.52
C CYS A 18 3.72 6.02 -8.74
N LYS A 19 4.95 6.31 -9.15
CA LYS A 19 6.15 5.68 -8.59
C LYS A 19 6.26 5.83 -7.08
N GLU A 20 5.90 7.00 -6.55
CA GLU A 20 5.97 7.26 -5.12
C GLU A 20 5.08 6.32 -4.31
N ILE A 21 3.92 5.97 -4.83
CA ILE A 21 3.02 5.02 -4.17
C ILE A 21 3.63 3.62 -4.21
N GLY A 22 4.17 3.24 -5.35
CA GLY A 22 4.87 1.97 -5.49
C GLY A 22 6.02 1.85 -4.49
N ASP A 23 6.82 2.90 -4.35
CA ASP A 23 7.94 2.95 -3.42
C ASP A 23 7.45 2.86 -1.96
N LEU A 24 6.37 3.57 -1.62
CA LEU A 24 5.78 3.51 -0.30
C LEU A 24 5.33 2.08 0.04
N LEU A 25 4.64 1.43 -0.87
CA LEU A 25 4.15 0.07 -0.63
C LEU A 25 5.28 -0.95 -0.59
N CYS A 26 6.35 -0.73 -1.34
CA CYS A 26 7.56 -1.55 -1.22
C CYS A 26 8.17 -1.41 0.18
N ALA A 27 8.23 -0.19 0.71
CA ALA A 27 8.70 0.05 2.08
C ALA A 27 7.77 -0.62 3.10
N ALA A 28 6.46 -0.62 2.83
CA ALA A 28 5.50 -1.32 3.68
C ALA A 28 5.79 -2.82 3.73
N ILE A 29 6.07 -3.43 2.58
CA ILE A 29 6.42 -4.85 2.52
C ILE A 29 7.69 -5.12 3.33
N ASP A 30 8.70 -4.25 3.22
CA ASP A 30 9.93 -4.38 4.01
C ASP A 30 9.66 -4.28 5.51
N ALA A 31 8.62 -3.54 5.90
CA ALA A 31 8.22 -3.42 7.30
C ALA A 31 7.31 -4.56 7.76
N GLY A 32 7.04 -5.55 6.91
CA GLY A 32 6.24 -6.72 7.25
C GLY A 32 4.78 -6.64 6.83
N TRP A 33 4.37 -5.57 6.17
CA TRP A 33 3.01 -5.45 5.66
C TRP A 33 2.80 -6.33 4.43
N ARG A 34 1.54 -6.67 4.15
CA ARG A 34 1.17 -7.45 2.97
C ARG A 34 0.23 -6.63 2.11
N VAL A 35 0.40 -6.71 0.80
CA VAL A 35 -0.41 -5.98 -0.16
C VAL A 35 -1.12 -6.97 -1.06
N ILE A 36 -2.44 -6.91 -1.09
CA ILE A 36 -3.27 -7.83 -1.86
C ILE A 36 -4.01 -7.04 -2.93
N GLU A 37 -3.97 -7.50 -4.16
CA GLU A 37 -4.69 -6.87 -5.26
C GLU A 37 -6.19 -7.02 -5.05
N GLY A 38 -6.93 -5.91 -5.10
CA GLY A 38 -8.38 -5.90 -5.04
C GLY A 38 -9.00 -5.56 -6.39
N GLY A 39 -10.32 -5.41 -6.43
CA GLY A 39 -11.03 -5.10 -7.66
C GLY A 39 -10.74 -3.70 -8.21
N HIS A 40 -10.59 -2.73 -7.33
CA HIS A 40 -10.37 -1.32 -7.72
C HIS A 40 -9.15 -0.71 -7.05
N GLY A 41 -8.22 -1.52 -6.63
CA GLY A 41 -7.04 -1.04 -5.96
C GLY A 41 -6.38 -2.18 -5.21
N VAL A 42 -5.75 -1.85 -4.10
CA VAL A 42 -5.07 -2.85 -3.27
C VAL A 42 -5.59 -2.77 -1.83
N ILE A 43 -5.49 -3.88 -1.12
CA ILE A 43 -5.79 -3.95 0.31
C ILE A 43 -4.48 -4.22 1.02
N VAL A 44 -4.11 -3.35 1.95
CA VAL A 44 -2.86 -3.46 2.68
C VAL A 44 -3.15 -3.97 4.09
N HIS A 45 -2.51 -5.06 4.47
CA HIS A 45 -2.67 -5.69 5.79
C HIS A 45 -1.45 -5.41 6.64
N CYS A 46 -1.67 -5.02 7.89
CA CYS A 46 -0.57 -4.78 8.83
C CYS A 46 0.11 -6.09 9.23
N PRO A 47 1.34 -6.02 9.76
CA PRO A 47 2.06 -7.23 10.19
C PRO A 47 1.34 -8.03 11.29
N CYS A 48 0.56 -7.37 12.14
CA CYS A 48 -0.20 -8.07 13.17
C CYS A 48 -1.48 -8.74 12.65
N GLY A 49 -1.87 -8.46 11.40
CA GLY A 49 -3.03 -9.10 10.77
C GLY A 49 -4.39 -8.59 11.25
N SER A 50 -4.41 -7.65 12.21
CA SER A 50 -5.66 -7.16 12.79
C SER A 50 -6.22 -5.93 12.08
N HIS A 51 -5.43 -5.27 11.27
CA HIS A 51 -5.81 -4.03 10.58
C HIS A 51 -5.60 -4.17 9.08
N ARG A 52 -6.45 -3.52 8.33
CA ARG A 52 -6.31 -3.48 6.88
C ARG A 52 -6.82 -2.15 6.35
N ARG A 53 -6.33 -1.74 5.18
CA ARG A 53 -6.74 -0.50 4.54
C ARG A 53 -6.78 -0.69 3.04
N SER A 54 -7.85 -0.21 2.41
CA SER A 54 -7.97 -0.23 0.95
C SER A 54 -7.37 1.05 0.38
N LEU A 55 -6.58 0.92 -0.68
CA LEU A 55 -6.01 2.06 -1.39
C LEU A 55 -6.40 1.97 -2.87
N PRO A 56 -6.80 3.09 -3.50
CA PRO A 56 -7.19 3.06 -4.92
C PRO A 56 -5.99 2.84 -5.83
N SER A 57 -6.25 2.26 -7.00
CA SER A 57 -5.21 2.05 -8.01
C SER A 57 -4.83 3.36 -8.70
N THR A 58 -5.77 4.32 -8.77
CA THR A 58 -5.55 5.61 -9.40
C THR A 58 -5.83 6.71 -8.39
N PRO A 59 -4.80 7.34 -7.80
CA PRO A 59 -5.01 8.41 -6.84
C PRO A 59 -5.51 9.67 -7.53
N ARG A 60 -6.38 10.42 -6.84
CA ARG A 60 -6.88 11.69 -7.34
C ARG A 60 -5.85 12.80 -7.19
N ALA A 61 -5.07 12.75 -6.12
CA ALA A 61 -4.00 13.72 -5.88
C ALA A 61 -2.76 13.35 -6.68
N GLY A 62 -1.83 14.28 -6.84
CA GLY A 62 -0.53 14.00 -7.45
C GLY A 62 0.22 12.93 -6.66
N GLY A 63 1.14 12.21 -7.31
CA GLY A 63 1.80 11.03 -6.74
C GLY A 63 2.40 11.24 -5.37
N SER A 64 3.17 12.34 -5.17
CA SER A 64 3.80 12.62 -3.88
C SER A 64 2.78 12.90 -2.78
N ALA A 65 1.74 13.67 -3.08
CA ALA A 65 0.69 13.98 -2.11
C ALA A 65 -0.10 12.74 -1.76
N ALA A 66 -0.42 11.92 -2.75
CA ALA A 66 -1.14 10.67 -2.52
C ALA A 66 -0.31 9.69 -1.67
N ALA A 67 0.99 9.59 -1.94
CA ALA A 67 1.89 8.72 -1.17
C ALA A 67 1.94 9.15 0.29
N ARG A 68 2.04 10.45 0.56
CA ARG A 68 2.03 10.97 1.94
C ARG A 68 0.71 10.64 2.63
N GLN A 69 -0.40 10.83 1.94
CA GLN A 69 -1.72 10.54 2.48
C GLN A 69 -1.85 9.05 2.80
N TYR A 70 -1.41 8.18 1.91
CA TYR A 70 -1.47 6.73 2.12
C TYR A 70 -0.57 6.31 3.27
N GLN A 71 0.61 6.90 3.40
CA GLN A 71 1.50 6.61 4.51
C GLN A 71 0.83 6.96 5.85
N ARG A 72 0.16 8.10 5.92
CA ARG A 72 -0.59 8.49 7.13
C ARG A 72 -1.71 7.52 7.43
N LEU A 73 -2.46 7.10 6.39
CA LEU A 73 -3.56 6.16 6.58
C LEU A 73 -3.07 4.82 7.11
N LEU A 74 -1.97 4.32 6.58
CA LEU A 74 -1.41 3.05 7.01
C LEU A 74 -0.83 3.15 8.42
N SER A 75 -0.13 4.23 8.73
CA SER A 75 0.41 4.45 10.07
C SER A 75 -0.70 4.60 11.11
N ALA A 76 -1.82 5.23 10.75
CA ALA A 76 -2.97 5.35 11.63
C ALA A 76 -3.68 4.01 11.82
N ALA A 77 -3.69 3.17 10.77
CA ALA A 77 -4.32 1.86 10.85
C ALA A 77 -3.60 0.93 11.82
N CYS A 78 -2.27 0.97 11.83
CA CYS A 78 -1.48 0.15 12.75
C CYS A 78 -0.28 0.95 13.26
N PRO A 79 -0.46 1.75 14.35
CA PRO A 79 0.64 2.55 14.89
C PRO A 79 1.82 1.75 15.42
N ASP A 80 1.61 0.48 15.74
CA ASP A 80 2.66 -0.39 16.26
C ASP A 80 3.67 -0.80 15.18
N HIS A 81 3.31 -0.64 13.90
CA HIS A 81 4.15 -1.04 12.78
C HIS A 81 4.24 0.11 11.77
N PRO A 82 4.88 1.24 12.16
CA PRO A 82 4.98 2.38 11.25
C PRO A 82 5.80 2.05 10.01
N ILE A 83 5.42 2.66 8.90
CA ILE A 83 6.16 2.53 7.65
C ILE A 83 7.16 3.69 7.61
N PRO A 84 8.45 3.40 7.45
CA PRO A 84 9.49 4.43 7.41
C PRO A 84 9.33 5.39 6.22
#